data_ee4208a54ba0ed231103d435471f3bc2
#
_entry.id   ee4208a54ba0ed231103d435471f3bc2
#
_cell.length_a   1.000
_cell.length_b   1.000
_cell.length_c   1.000
_cell.angle_alpha   90.00
_cell.angle_beta   90.00
_cell.angle_gamma   90.00
#
_symmetry.space_group_name_H-M   'P 1'
#
loop_
_entity.id
_entity.type
_entity.pdbx_description
1 polymer ?
#
loop_
_entity_poly.entity_id
_entity_poly.type
_entity_poly.pdbx_seq_one_letter_code
_entity_poly.pdbx_strand_id
1 'polypeptide(L)'
;MKRTIHSFGTWQQCGICCAFFGFLVFLNQTAVSQTLRSSASGDMVIYQSAGASRVVEKVRTGAAGVMVEIFVKPGDTVVKGQILGHTELDATKLQMDLAKAALDAKANVEAAQAQAEAWSVTRLETEDATRRRKMEKTRLEWALAMEKMYHGTYEVQLDAEKYQLIQYEYWKDQYEKRFFRAPVDGVVSEVLADPGKSVGIASHVFTIRNDSVFSIPVTIPAEIARTAESGGTIPVRPADGKPSTHAHVESVSDNPAKVGDKIIRLLVPVADFPAAMRAKLVGMKFEVLFPLASTN
;
A
#
# COMPACT_ATOMS: atom_id res chain seq x y z
N MET A 1 -50.95 21.72 38.27
CA MET A 1 -50.91 23.21 38.43
C MET A 1 -49.90 23.71 37.43
N LYS A 2 -50.38 24.24 36.35
CA LYS A 2 -50.40 25.66 35.89
C LYS A 2 -48.98 26.21 35.70
N ARG A 3 -48.58 26.32 34.41
CA ARG A 3 -48.40 27.55 33.60
C ARG A 3 -47.10 28.29 33.94
N THR A 4 -46.27 28.76 33.02
CA THR A 4 -46.59 29.75 31.99
C THR A 4 -45.43 29.86 30.98
N ILE A 5 -45.78 30.13 29.73
CA ILE A 5 -45.02 30.54 28.58
C ILE A 5 -44.70 32.05 28.66
N HIS A 6 -43.52 32.48 28.23
CA HIS A 6 -43.27 33.81 27.61
C HIS A 6 -41.92 33.68 26.85
N SER A 7 -41.80 33.70 25.56
CA SER A 7 -42.11 34.73 24.55
C SER A 7 -41.10 35.90 24.48
N PHE A 8 -40.47 35.93 23.29
CA PHE A 8 -39.96 37.11 22.55
C PHE A 8 -38.83 37.98 23.11
N GLY A 9 -37.82 38.17 22.29
CA GLY A 9 -36.83 39.23 22.38
C GLY A 9 -35.85 39.21 21.23
N THR A 10 -36.28 39.70 20.08
CA THR A 10 -35.44 40.13 18.95
C THR A 10 -34.51 41.25 19.39
N TRP A 11 -33.21 41.14 19.17
CA TRP A 11 -32.34 42.29 19.03
C TRP A 11 -31.43 42.14 17.83
N GLN A 12 -31.58 43.09 16.98
CA GLN A 12 -30.94 43.39 15.74
C GLN A 12 -29.66 44.19 16.00
N GLN A 13 -28.63 43.93 15.22
CA GLN A 13 -27.50 44.78 14.88
C GLN A 13 -26.58 45.31 16.01
N CYS A 14 -25.35 44.79 15.98
CA CYS A 14 -24.20 45.68 15.99
C CYS A 14 -22.99 44.94 15.37
N GLY A 15 -22.45 45.45 14.45
CA GLY A 15 -21.42 45.48 13.54
C GLY A 15 -20.01 45.36 14.10
N ILE A 16 -19.17 44.89 13.22
CA ILE A 16 -17.73 45.08 13.15
C ILE A 16 -16.91 44.38 14.24
N CYS A 17 -16.42 43.17 13.90
CA CYS A 17 -15.01 42.86 14.13
C CYS A 17 -14.56 41.84 13.06
N CYS A 18 -13.87 42.37 12.04
CA CYS A 18 -13.07 41.60 11.11
C CYS A 18 -11.96 40.93 11.89
N ALA A 19 -12.01 39.61 11.99
CA ALA A 19 -10.84 38.79 12.28
C ALA A 19 -10.56 37.95 11.06
N PHE A 20 -9.51 38.31 10.38
CA PHE A 20 -8.86 37.61 9.30
C PHE A 20 -8.56 36.14 9.70
N PHE A 21 -9.39 35.21 9.27
CA PHE A 21 -8.98 33.84 9.12
C PHE A 21 -8.61 33.68 7.64
N GLY A 22 -7.32 33.81 7.39
CA GLY A 22 -6.74 33.51 6.10
C GLY A 22 -6.93 32.01 5.79
N PHE A 23 -8.02 31.72 5.11
CA PHE A 23 -8.22 30.45 4.43
C PHE A 23 -7.25 30.46 3.24
N LEU A 24 -6.07 29.90 3.47
CA LEU A 24 -5.09 29.61 2.42
C LEU A 24 -5.69 28.47 1.58
N VAL A 25 -6.55 28.86 0.65
CA VAL A 25 -6.95 28.02 -0.46
C VAL A 25 -5.69 27.78 -1.26
N PHE A 26 -5.09 26.63 -1.10
CA PHE A 26 -4.19 26.09 -2.09
C PHE A 26 -4.97 25.98 -3.39
N LEU A 27 -4.86 26.99 -4.20
CA LEU A 27 -5.21 26.94 -5.60
C LEU A 27 -4.32 25.87 -6.23
N ASN A 28 -4.82 24.64 -6.23
CA ASN A 28 -4.41 23.64 -7.18
C ASN A 28 -4.63 24.26 -8.55
N GLN A 29 -3.57 24.79 -9.15
CA GLN A 29 -3.62 25.23 -10.53
C GLN A 29 -3.99 24.04 -11.38
N THR A 30 -5.28 23.92 -11.68
CA THR A 30 -5.77 23.00 -12.69
C THR A 30 -5.20 23.46 -14.02
N ALA A 31 -4.20 22.76 -14.43
CA ALA A 31 -3.54 22.95 -15.69
C ALA A 31 -4.54 22.67 -16.82
N VAL A 32 -4.87 23.70 -17.55
CA VAL A 32 -5.74 23.62 -18.74
C VAL A 32 -4.89 23.06 -19.88
N SER A 33 -5.12 21.82 -20.26
CA SER A 33 -4.56 21.25 -21.48
C SER A 33 -5.18 21.96 -22.69
N GLN A 34 -4.38 22.65 -23.47
CA GLN A 34 -4.83 23.20 -24.75
C GLN A 34 -4.73 22.12 -25.81
N THR A 35 -5.84 21.84 -26.48
CA THR A 35 -5.89 20.96 -27.63
C THR A 35 -5.20 21.63 -28.81
N LEU A 36 -4.07 21.11 -29.24
CA LEU A 36 -3.42 21.56 -30.46
C LEU A 36 -3.71 20.60 -31.62
N ARG A 37 -4.08 21.20 -32.71
CA ARG A 37 -4.44 20.72 -34.03
C ARG A 37 -3.89 19.35 -34.43
N SER A 38 -4.77 18.55 -35.02
CA SER A 38 -4.47 17.45 -35.93
C SER A 38 -3.45 17.87 -36.98
N SER A 39 -2.22 17.37 -36.89
CA SER A 39 -1.31 17.37 -38.00
C SER A 39 -1.50 16.04 -38.73
N ALA A 40 -1.78 16.13 -40.03
CA ALA A 40 -2.01 15.01 -40.91
C ALA A 40 -0.73 14.16 -41.07
N SER A 41 -0.54 13.20 -40.21
CA SER A 41 0.36 12.07 -40.42
C SER A 41 -0.10 10.90 -39.58
N GLY A 42 -1.08 10.13 -40.14
CA GLY A 42 -1.58 8.89 -39.52
C GLY A 42 -2.40 9.15 -38.24
N ASP A 43 -3.46 8.43 -38.07
CA ASP A 43 -4.45 8.27 -36.99
C ASP A 43 -4.06 8.60 -35.52
N MET A 44 -3.35 9.72 -35.28
CA MET A 44 -2.94 10.15 -33.94
C MET A 44 -3.37 11.58 -33.61
N VAL A 45 -3.91 11.78 -32.41
CA VAL A 45 -4.24 13.11 -31.88
C VAL A 45 -3.18 13.52 -30.86
N ILE A 46 -2.71 14.76 -30.96
CA ILE A 46 -1.68 15.31 -30.10
C ILE A 46 -2.35 16.17 -29.01
N TYR A 47 -2.05 15.86 -27.75
CA TYR A 47 -2.44 16.66 -26.59
C TYR A 47 -1.20 17.25 -25.94
N GLN A 48 -1.29 18.51 -25.53
CA GLN A 48 -0.24 19.13 -24.72
C GLN A 48 -0.51 18.94 -23.24
N SER A 49 0.55 18.64 -22.50
CA SER A 49 0.49 18.56 -21.05
C SER A 49 0.56 19.95 -20.42
N ALA A 50 0.06 20.03 -19.21
CA ALA A 50 0.20 21.22 -18.37
C ALA A 50 1.62 21.47 -17.85
N GLY A 51 2.47 20.49 -17.94
CA GLY A 51 3.85 20.49 -17.48
C GLY A 51 4.15 19.22 -16.66
N ALA A 52 5.38 18.75 -16.75
CA ALA A 52 5.85 17.63 -15.98
C ALA A 52 6.08 18.04 -14.51
N SER A 53 5.73 17.17 -13.59
CA SER A 53 5.97 17.33 -12.15
C SER A 53 6.72 16.14 -11.60
N ARG A 54 7.45 16.33 -10.50
CA ARG A 54 8.09 15.21 -9.80
C ARG A 54 7.05 14.39 -9.06
N VAL A 55 7.25 13.08 -9.03
CA VAL A 55 6.40 12.18 -8.25
C VAL A 55 6.82 12.29 -6.79
N VAL A 56 5.83 12.40 -5.92
CA VAL A 56 6.03 12.54 -4.48
C VAL A 56 5.26 11.44 -3.77
N GLU A 57 5.99 10.62 -3.03
CA GLU A 57 5.44 9.53 -2.25
C GLU A 57 5.34 9.92 -0.78
N LYS A 58 4.17 9.65 -0.19
CA LYS A 58 3.88 9.95 1.21
C LYS A 58 4.01 8.69 2.05
N VAL A 59 5.00 8.65 2.93
CA VAL A 59 5.16 7.58 3.91
C VAL A 59 4.22 7.83 5.07
N ARG A 60 3.34 6.87 5.32
CA ARG A 60 2.33 6.94 6.38
C ARG A 60 2.63 5.91 7.47
N THR A 61 2.14 6.19 8.68
CA THR A 61 2.23 5.25 9.80
C THR A 61 1.36 4.02 9.57
N GLY A 62 1.92 2.84 9.79
CA GLY A 62 1.18 1.57 9.81
C GLY A 62 0.49 1.29 11.15
N ALA A 63 1.03 1.85 12.25
CA ALA A 63 0.52 1.71 13.61
C ALA A 63 0.61 3.03 14.38
N ALA A 64 -0.30 3.26 15.31
CA ALA A 64 -0.19 4.40 16.23
C ALA A 64 0.92 4.14 17.26
N GLY A 65 1.58 5.20 17.70
CA GLY A 65 2.63 5.11 18.72
C GLY A 65 3.35 6.43 18.92
N VAL A 66 4.37 6.44 19.78
CA VAL A 66 5.26 7.59 19.96
C VAL A 66 6.47 7.41 19.05
N MET A 67 6.83 8.45 18.29
CA MET A 67 8.04 8.47 17.47
C MET A 67 9.27 8.43 18.39
N VAL A 68 10.12 7.43 18.23
CA VAL A 68 11.33 7.29 19.04
C VAL A 68 12.53 7.86 18.32
N GLU A 69 12.74 7.44 17.08
CA GLU A 69 13.96 7.77 16.36
C GLU A 69 13.67 8.04 14.87
N ILE A 70 14.39 9.01 14.32
CA ILE A 70 14.34 9.40 12.92
C ILE A 70 15.79 9.40 12.40
N PHE A 71 16.05 8.57 11.38
CA PHE A 71 17.40 8.34 10.84
C PHE A 71 17.75 9.24 9.66
N VAL A 72 16.80 9.99 9.14
CA VAL A 72 16.94 10.79 7.93
C VAL A 72 16.53 12.23 8.14
N LYS A 73 17.10 13.12 7.34
CA LYS A 73 16.79 14.56 7.32
C LYS A 73 16.30 14.97 5.94
N PRO A 74 15.59 16.10 5.82
CA PRO A 74 15.29 16.69 4.53
C PRO A 74 16.57 16.92 3.71
N GLY A 75 16.57 16.43 2.47
CA GLY A 75 17.71 16.44 1.56
C GLY A 75 18.48 15.11 1.46
N ASP A 76 18.28 14.17 2.36
CA ASP A 76 18.96 12.88 2.31
C ASP A 76 18.43 12.01 1.17
N THR A 77 19.33 11.30 0.49
CA THR A 77 18.99 10.30 -0.52
C THR A 77 18.70 8.96 0.17
N VAL A 78 17.62 8.34 -0.22
CA VAL A 78 17.15 7.06 0.34
C VAL A 78 16.88 6.04 -0.76
N VAL A 79 17.06 4.77 -0.44
CA VAL A 79 16.74 3.64 -1.33
C VAL A 79 15.48 2.93 -0.86
N LYS A 80 14.76 2.32 -1.79
CA LYS A 80 13.56 1.54 -1.50
C LYS A 80 13.81 0.48 -0.41
N GLY A 81 12.94 0.45 0.60
CA GLY A 81 13.04 -0.46 1.75
C GLY A 81 13.91 0.06 2.90
N GLN A 82 14.68 1.14 2.71
CA GLN A 82 15.50 1.76 3.77
C GLN A 82 14.60 2.23 4.92
N ILE A 83 15.04 1.97 6.16
CA ILE A 83 14.36 2.43 7.36
C ILE A 83 14.65 3.92 7.56
N LEU A 84 13.59 4.69 7.70
CA LEU A 84 13.64 6.16 7.88
C LEU A 84 13.52 6.56 9.35
N GLY A 85 12.91 5.70 10.17
CA GLY A 85 12.67 5.89 11.59
C GLY A 85 11.74 4.82 12.12
N HIS A 86 11.42 4.88 13.41
CA HIS A 86 10.49 3.95 14.06
C HIS A 86 9.74 4.58 15.22
N THR A 87 8.58 4.01 15.54
CA THR A 87 7.85 4.25 16.80
C THR A 87 8.35 3.30 17.90
N GLU A 88 7.77 3.38 19.09
CA GLU A 88 8.08 2.48 20.21
C GLU A 88 8.01 1.01 19.80
N LEU A 89 9.07 0.25 20.10
CA LEU A 89 9.23 -1.15 19.68
C LEU A 89 9.09 -2.14 20.83
N ASP A 90 9.43 -1.75 22.06
CA ASP A 90 9.71 -2.67 23.18
C ASP A 90 8.57 -3.63 23.48
N ALA A 91 7.38 -3.11 23.69
CA ALA A 91 6.21 -3.94 23.99
C ALA A 91 5.86 -4.90 22.84
N THR A 92 5.93 -4.43 21.60
CA THR A 92 5.59 -5.23 20.42
C THR A 92 6.65 -6.30 20.14
N LYS A 93 7.93 -5.94 20.34
CA LYS A 93 9.05 -6.86 20.23
C LYS A 93 8.94 -7.98 21.26
N LEU A 94 8.67 -7.63 22.53
CA LEU A 94 8.48 -8.63 23.59
C LEU A 94 7.35 -9.62 23.25
N GLN A 95 6.22 -9.13 22.76
CA GLN A 95 5.11 -10.00 22.35
C GLN A 95 5.48 -10.91 21.17
N MET A 96 6.19 -10.39 20.19
CA MET A 96 6.70 -11.17 19.06
C MET A 96 7.69 -12.26 19.53
N ASP A 97 8.61 -11.91 20.43
CA ASP A 97 9.61 -12.84 20.95
C ASP A 97 8.96 -13.95 21.80
N LEU A 98 7.94 -13.61 22.61
CA LEU A 98 7.12 -14.59 23.36
C LEU A 98 6.35 -15.53 22.43
N ALA A 99 5.71 -14.99 21.39
CA ALA A 99 5.00 -15.80 20.40
C ALA A 99 5.95 -16.72 19.64
N LYS A 100 7.16 -16.23 19.32
CA LYS A 100 8.21 -17.04 18.70
C LYS A 100 8.67 -18.17 19.60
N ALA A 101 8.95 -17.89 20.87
CA ALA A 101 9.36 -18.90 21.84
C ALA A 101 8.29 -19.99 22.01
N ALA A 102 7.00 -19.63 21.99
CA ALA A 102 5.91 -20.57 22.03
C ALA A 102 5.85 -21.46 20.76
N LEU A 103 6.12 -20.87 19.60
CA LEU A 103 6.17 -21.61 18.34
C LEU A 103 7.39 -22.53 18.26
N ASP A 104 8.54 -22.10 18.79
CA ASP A 104 9.78 -22.90 18.77
C ASP A 104 9.71 -24.11 19.71
N ALA A 105 8.77 -24.15 20.64
CA ALA A 105 8.53 -25.28 21.56
C ALA A 105 7.83 -26.47 20.88
N LYS A 106 8.32 -26.95 19.74
CA LYS A 106 7.73 -28.00 18.87
C LYS A 106 7.78 -29.42 19.41
N ALA A 107 8.53 -29.67 20.47
CA ALA A 107 8.79 -31.03 21.00
C ALA A 107 7.51 -31.83 21.28
N ASN A 108 6.41 -31.17 21.62
CA ASN A 108 5.13 -31.81 21.91
C ASN A 108 4.43 -32.39 20.66
N VAL A 109 4.56 -31.72 19.52
CA VAL A 109 3.91 -32.16 18.25
C VAL A 109 4.65 -33.38 17.69
N GLU A 110 5.99 -33.34 17.66
CA GLU A 110 6.82 -34.47 17.20
C GLU A 110 6.63 -35.72 18.08
N ALA A 111 6.56 -35.54 19.41
CA ALA A 111 6.29 -36.63 20.33
C ALA A 111 4.87 -37.23 20.13
N ALA A 112 3.87 -36.38 19.94
CA ALA A 112 2.50 -36.83 19.67
C ALA A 112 2.38 -37.56 18.34
N GLN A 113 3.08 -37.09 17.31
CA GLN A 113 3.16 -37.75 16.00
C GLN A 113 3.80 -39.15 16.13
N ALA A 114 4.97 -39.24 16.77
CA ALA A 114 5.65 -40.51 16.99
C ALA A 114 4.79 -41.54 17.75
N GLN A 115 4.02 -41.07 18.76
CA GLN A 115 3.07 -41.94 19.47
C GLN A 115 1.94 -42.39 18.59
N ALA A 116 1.32 -41.52 17.80
CA ALA A 116 0.25 -41.86 16.87
C ALA A 116 0.73 -42.89 15.82
N GLU A 117 1.91 -42.71 15.25
CA GLU A 117 2.52 -43.66 14.31
C GLU A 117 2.80 -45.02 14.94
N ALA A 118 3.33 -45.06 16.18
CA ALA A 118 3.60 -46.30 16.90
C ALA A 118 2.29 -47.08 17.15
N TRP A 119 1.21 -46.40 17.47
CA TRP A 119 -0.11 -47.06 17.65
C TRP A 119 -0.71 -47.51 16.33
N SER A 120 -0.49 -46.84 15.21
CA SER A 120 -0.90 -47.30 13.88
C SER A 120 -0.21 -48.61 13.51
N VAL A 121 1.10 -48.75 13.80
CA VAL A 121 1.82 -50.00 13.62
C VAL A 121 1.28 -51.11 14.51
N THR A 122 1.08 -50.82 15.81
CA THR A 122 0.53 -51.79 16.78
C THR A 122 -0.85 -52.28 16.34
N ARG A 123 -1.71 -51.40 15.81
CA ARG A 123 -3.05 -51.80 15.30
C ARG A 123 -2.90 -52.76 14.11
N LEU A 124 -2.02 -52.46 13.14
CA LEU A 124 -1.80 -53.31 11.95
C LEU A 124 -1.32 -54.71 12.33
N GLU A 125 -0.38 -54.80 13.27
CA GLU A 125 0.14 -56.07 13.79
C GLU A 125 -0.97 -56.86 14.52
N THR A 126 -1.79 -56.19 15.32
CA THR A 126 -2.91 -56.81 16.06
C THR A 126 -3.99 -57.27 15.09
N GLU A 127 -4.29 -56.49 14.03
CA GLU A 127 -5.25 -56.89 12.99
C GLU A 127 -4.79 -58.13 12.25
N ASP A 128 -3.51 -58.21 11.85
CA ASP A 128 -2.95 -59.39 11.17
C ASP A 128 -2.98 -60.64 12.08
N ALA A 129 -2.62 -60.49 13.36
CA ALA A 129 -2.71 -61.56 14.36
C ALA A 129 -4.13 -62.02 14.59
N THR A 130 -5.11 -61.12 14.61
CA THR A 130 -6.54 -61.47 14.76
C THR A 130 -7.06 -62.20 13.54
N ARG A 131 -6.68 -61.74 12.32
CA ARG A 131 -7.02 -62.38 11.03
C ARG A 131 -6.49 -63.80 10.96
N ARG A 132 -5.30 -64.08 11.49
CA ARG A 132 -4.70 -65.42 11.59
C ARG A 132 -5.29 -66.23 12.77
N ARG A 133 -6.31 -65.77 13.45
CA ARG A 133 -6.94 -66.41 14.62
C ARG A 133 -6.00 -66.68 15.79
N LYS A 134 -4.95 -65.89 15.92
CA LYS A 134 -3.94 -65.99 16.99
C LYS A 134 -4.25 -65.07 18.17
N MET A 135 -5.23 -64.19 18.03
CA MET A 135 -5.58 -63.16 19.04
C MET A 135 -7.08 -62.93 19.12
N GLU A 136 -7.56 -62.52 20.27
CA GLU A 136 -8.98 -62.20 20.51
C GLU A 136 -9.38 -60.87 19.87
N LYS A 137 -10.64 -60.78 19.41
CA LYS A 137 -11.20 -59.55 18.80
C LYS A 137 -11.14 -58.34 19.71
N THR A 138 -11.33 -58.54 21.03
CA THR A 138 -11.25 -57.49 22.04
C THR A 138 -9.92 -56.73 22.05
N ARG A 139 -8.80 -57.38 21.74
CA ARG A 139 -7.51 -56.73 21.63
C ARG A 139 -7.39 -55.82 20.38
N LEU A 140 -8.02 -56.21 19.28
CA LEU A 140 -8.11 -55.37 18.10
C LEU A 140 -8.94 -54.12 18.35
N GLU A 141 -10.10 -54.27 19.02
CA GLU A 141 -10.95 -53.14 19.40
C GLU A 141 -10.23 -52.16 20.32
N TRP A 142 -9.45 -52.68 21.29
CA TRP A 142 -8.60 -51.85 22.15
C TRP A 142 -7.51 -51.12 21.34
N ALA A 143 -6.80 -51.80 20.43
CA ALA A 143 -5.76 -51.19 19.60
C ALA A 143 -6.33 -50.09 18.70
N LEU A 144 -7.51 -50.29 18.10
CA LEU A 144 -8.24 -49.29 17.32
C LEU A 144 -8.62 -48.05 18.17
N ALA A 145 -9.07 -48.26 19.39
CA ALA A 145 -9.43 -47.18 20.31
C ALA A 145 -8.19 -46.34 20.68
N MET A 146 -7.05 -47.00 20.94
CA MET A 146 -5.81 -46.33 21.29
C MET A 146 -5.23 -45.54 20.09
N GLU A 147 -5.23 -46.13 18.91
CA GLU A 147 -4.82 -45.42 17.66
C GLU A 147 -5.67 -44.15 17.48
N LYS A 148 -7.00 -44.27 17.58
CA LYS A 148 -7.88 -43.10 17.44
C LYS A 148 -7.63 -42.03 18.49
N MET A 149 -7.36 -42.42 19.72
CA MET A 149 -7.05 -41.50 20.81
C MET A 149 -5.73 -40.75 20.54
N TYR A 150 -4.67 -41.44 20.13
CA TYR A 150 -3.36 -40.82 19.89
C TYR A 150 -3.35 -39.96 18.61
N HIS A 151 -4.06 -40.39 17.54
CA HIS A 151 -4.28 -39.52 16.37
C HIS A 151 -5.06 -38.26 16.75
N GLY A 152 -6.11 -38.34 17.56
CA GLY A 152 -6.83 -37.17 18.03
C GLY A 152 -5.94 -36.24 18.87
N THR A 153 -5.05 -36.79 19.70
CA THR A 153 -4.08 -36.00 20.46
C THR A 153 -3.08 -35.27 19.51
N TYR A 154 -2.60 -35.96 18.49
CA TYR A 154 -1.72 -35.38 17.49
C TYR A 154 -2.41 -34.24 16.73
N GLU A 155 -3.64 -34.41 16.27
CA GLU A 155 -4.41 -33.35 15.59
C GLU A 155 -4.59 -32.12 16.47
N VAL A 156 -4.91 -32.28 17.75
CA VAL A 156 -5.02 -31.16 18.70
C VAL A 156 -3.69 -30.42 18.86
N GLN A 157 -2.55 -31.14 18.93
CA GLN A 157 -1.24 -30.51 19.04
C GLN A 157 -0.86 -29.78 17.75
N LEU A 158 -1.20 -30.35 16.59
CA LEU A 158 -0.96 -29.72 15.29
C LEU A 158 -1.77 -28.42 15.13
N ASP A 159 -3.02 -28.40 15.57
CA ASP A 159 -3.84 -27.18 15.53
C ASP A 159 -3.36 -26.13 16.52
N ALA A 160 -2.83 -26.55 17.68
CA ALA A 160 -2.17 -25.64 18.62
C ALA A 160 -0.91 -25.00 18.00
N GLU A 161 -0.09 -25.75 17.28
CA GLU A 161 1.07 -25.21 16.56
C GLU A 161 0.67 -24.19 15.48
N LYS A 162 -0.36 -24.49 14.69
CA LYS A 162 -0.90 -23.55 13.69
C LYS A 162 -1.38 -22.25 14.33
N TYR A 163 -2.06 -22.34 15.47
CA TYR A 163 -2.49 -21.16 16.22
C TYR A 163 -1.30 -20.32 16.68
N GLN A 164 -0.24 -20.94 17.20
CA GLN A 164 0.98 -20.24 17.63
C GLN A 164 1.69 -19.56 16.45
N LEU A 165 1.72 -20.21 15.27
CA LEU A 165 2.26 -19.61 14.05
C LEU A 165 1.50 -18.35 13.68
N ILE A 166 0.16 -18.39 13.68
CA ILE A 166 -0.68 -17.22 13.39
C ILE A 166 -0.43 -16.09 14.40
N GLN A 167 -0.26 -16.41 15.70
CA GLN A 167 0.06 -15.44 16.73
C GLN A 167 1.43 -14.79 16.48
N TYR A 168 2.44 -15.58 16.13
CA TYR A 168 3.77 -15.07 15.80
C TYR A 168 3.73 -14.14 14.57
N GLU A 169 3.08 -14.56 13.49
CA GLU A 169 2.95 -13.76 12.28
C GLU A 169 2.20 -12.44 12.54
N TYR A 170 1.14 -12.47 13.34
CA TYR A 170 0.42 -11.28 13.77
C TYR A 170 1.33 -10.28 14.50
N TRP A 171 2.08 -10.73 15.51
CA TRP A 171 2.96 -9.85 16.27
C TRP A 171 4.15 -9.37 15.47
N LYS A 172 4.67 -10.19 14.56
CA LYS A 172 5.69 -9.81 13.59
C LYS A 172 5.20 -8.69 12.66
N ASP A 173 3.99 -8.81 12.12
CA ASP A 173 3.37 -7.76 11.31
C ASP A 173 3.17 -6.46 12.11
N GLN A 174 2.71 -6.56 13.37
CA GLN A 174 2.58 -5.39 14.25
C GLN A 174 3.92 -4.74 14.55
N TYR A 175 4.99 -5.51 14.69
CA TYR A 175 6.35 -5.01 14.88
C TYR A 175 6.89 -4.32 13.62
N GLU A 176 6.74 -4.94 12.45
CA GLU A 176 7.17 -4.35 11.18
C GLU A 176 6.43 -3.04 10.84
N LYS A 177 5.16 -2.93 11.17
CA LYS A 177 4.36 -1.70 10.97
C LYS A 177 4.82 -0.51 11.79
N ARG A 178 5.69 -0.71 12.78
CA ARG A 178 6.28 0.36 13.57
C ARG A 178 7.48 1.02 12.91
N PHE A 179 8.05 0.40 11.86
CA PHE A 179 9.12 0.97 11.07
C PHE A 179 8.57 1.74 9.88
N PHE A 180 9.17 2.89 9.65
CA PHE A 180 8.92 3.67 8.43
C PHE A 180 9.97 3.30 7.40
N ARG A 181 9.53 2.75 6.28
CA ARG A 181 10.40 2.36 5.18
C ARG A 181 10.13 3.21 3.94
N ALA A 182 11.16 3.52 3.19
CA ALA A 182 11.03 4.20 1.91
C ALA A 182 10.32 3.29 0.88
N PRO A 183 9.19 3.70 0.29
CA PRO A 183 8.49 2.90 -0.72
C PRO A 183 9.21 2.92 -2.08
N VAL A 184 10.01 3.95 -2.34
CA VAL A 184 10.73 4.20 -3.59
C VAL A 184 12.12 4.77 -3.31
N ASP A 185 13.00 4.69 -4.32
CA ASP A 185 14.26 5.42 -4.32
C ASP A 185 13.98 6.91 -4.54
N GLY A 186 14.70 7.78 -3.84
CA GLY A 186 14.48 9.21 -3.99
C GLY A 186 15.18 10.05 -2.95
N VAL A 187 14.70 11.28 -2.79
CA VAL A 187 15.22 12.26 -1.83
C VAL A 187 14.12 12.63 -0.84
N VAL A 188 14.43 12.60 0.44
CA VAL A 188 13.50 13.05 1.49
C VAL A 188 13.26 14.54 1.32
N SER A 189 12.03 14.94 1.00
CA SER A 189 11.68 16.35 0.84
C SER A 189 11.19 16.98 2.15
N GLU A 190 10.49 16.22 2.99
CA GLU A 190 9.97 16.70 4.25
C GLU A 190 9.94 15.59 5.30
N VAL A 191 10.15 15.99 6.56
CA VAL A 191 9.95 15.16 7.76
C VAL A 191 8.93 15.90 8.63
N LEU A 192 7.76 15.31 8.82
CA LEU A 192 6.60 15.96 9.49
C LEU A 192 6.40 15.50 10.94
N ALA A 193 7.17 14.52 11.40
CA ALA A 193 7.14 14.06 12.77
C ALA A 193 8.44 14.41 13.49
N ASP A 194 8.34 14.60 14.79
CA ASP A 194 9.49 14.80 15.67
C ASP A 194 9.60 13.65 16.67
N PRO A 195 10.82 13.29 17.11
CA PRO A 195 11.01 12.35 18.20
C PRO A 195 10.26 12.80 19.47
N GLY A 196 9.66 11.84 20.18
CA GLY A 196 8.84 12.10 21.37
C GLY A 196 7.38 12.48 21.09
N LYS A 197 6.99 12.73 19.84
CA LYS A 197 5.59 13.05 19.51
C LYS A 197 4.78 11.79 19.17
N SER A 198 3.51 11.80 19.57
CA SER A 198 2.56 10.75 19.22
C SER A 198 2.11 10.89 17.76
N VAL A 199 2.08 9.79 17.04
CA VAL A 199 1.59 9.68 15.68
C VAL A 199 0.42 8.70 15.61
N GLY A 200 -0.65 9.09 14.92
CA GLY A 200 -1.82 8.25 14.72
C GLY A 200 -1.67 7.28 13.54
N ILE A 201 -2.58 6.32 13.42
CA ILE A 201 -2.64 5.41 12.26
C ILE A 201 -2.84 6.24 10.98
N ALA A 202 -2.15 5.86 9.91
CA ALA A 202 -2.19 6.51 8.59
C ALA A 202 -1.74 7.98 8.59
N SER A 203 -1.14 8.49 9.69
CA SER A 203 -0.54 9.82 9.71
C SER A 203 0.61 9.91 8.72
N HIS A 204 0.69 11.03 7.99
CA HIS A 204 1.78 11.31 7.07
C HIS A 204 3.02 11.77 7.87
N VAL A 205 4.12 11.06 7.72
CA VAL A 205 5.36 11.30 8.50
C VAL A 205 6.51 11.78 7.63
N PHE A 206 6.72 11.16 6.48
CA PHE A 206 7.78 11.53 5.55
C PHE A 206 7.22 11.75 4.16
N THR A 207 7.83 12.69 3.45
CA THR A 207 7.59 12.91 2.02
C THR A 207 8.88 12.59 1.27
N ILE A 208 8.82 11.63 0.34
CA ILE A 208 9.93 11.24 -0.51
C ILE A 208 9.63 11.68 -1.93
N ARG A 209 10.54 12.44 -2.52
CA ARG A 209 10.48 12.82 -3.92
C ARG A 209 11.22 11.78 -4.75
N ASN A 210 10.50 11.15 -5.65
CA ASN A 210 11.09 10.21 -6.60
C ASN A 210 11.69 11.00 -7.77
N ASP A 211 13.01 10.93 -7.90
CA ASP A 211 13.74 11.61 -8.98
C ASP A 211 13.95 10.70 -10.21
N SER A 212 13.50 9.45 -10.16
CA SER A 212 13.63 8.47 -11.25
C SER A 212 12.52 8.59 -12.30
N VAL A 213 11.37 9.16 -11.93
CA VAL A 213 10.19 9.29 -12.80
C VAL A 213 9.56 10.67 -12.69
N PHE A 214 8.95 11.12 -13.78
CA PHE A 214 8.12 12.32 -13.82
C PHE A 214 6.68 11.95 -14.10
N SER A 215 5.75 12.69 -13.49
CA SER A 215 4.34 12.61 -13.76
C SER A 215 3.92 13.70 -14.72
N ILE A 216 3.23 13.32 -15.79
CA ILE A 216 2.70 14.23 -16.80
C ILE A 216 1.16 14.12 -16.77
N PRO A 217 0.44 15.10 -16.21
CA PRO A 217 -1.01 15.13 -16.28
C PRO A 217 -1.45 15.63 -17.66
N VAL A 218 -2.37 14.91 -18.29
CA VAL A 218 -2.97 15.28 -19.59
C VAL A 218 -4.48 15.17 -19.47
N THR A 219 -5.19 16.21 -19.92
CA THR A 219 -6.66 16.20 -19.97
C THR A 219 -7.09 15.86 -21.39
N ILE A 220 -7.92 14.82 -21.52
CA ILE A 220 -8.43 14.33 -22.80
C ILE A 220 -9.93 14.00 -22.70
N PRO A 221 -10.66 14.01 -23.82
CA PRO A 221 -12.05 13.53 -23.87
C PRO A 221 -12.17 12.06 -23.45
N ALA A 222 -13.27 11.69 -22.81
CA ALA A 222 -13.51 10.32 -22.33
C ALA A 222 -13.47 9.27 -23.45
N GLU A 223 -13.81 9.64 -24.68
CA GLU A 223 -13.76 8.73 -25.84
C GLU A 223 -12.34 8.25 -26.13
N ILE A 224 -11.37 9.15 -26.05
CA ILE A 224 -9.95 8.85 -26.28
C ILE A 224 -9.33 8.18 -25.05
N ALA A 225 -9.82 8.51 -23.85
CA ALA A 225 -9.35 7.90 -22.61
C ALA A 225 -9.56 6.37 -22.57
N ARG A 226 -10.57 5.84 -23.25
CA ARG A 226 -10.83 4.40 -23.35
C ARG A 226 -9.68 3.61 -23.97
N THR A 227 -8.94 4.21 -24.90
CA THR A 227 -7.78 3.57 -25.52
C THR A 227 -6.56 3.53 -24.56
N ALA A 228 -6.56 4.39 -23.55
CA ALA A 228 -5.50 4.49 -22.55
C ALA A 228 -5.80 3.67 -21.27
N GLU A 229 -7.04 3.28 -21.01
CA GLU A 229 -7.46 2.52 -19.81
C GLU A 229 -6.84 1.12 -19.73
N SER A 230 -6.25 0.61 -20.80
CA SER A 230 -5.70 -0.74 -20.88
C SER A 230 -4.27 -0.90 -20.32
N GLY A 231 -3.71 0.08 -19.60
CA GLY A 231 -2.35 -0.01 -19.06
C GLY A 231 -1.24 0.06 -20.12
N GLY A 232 -1.58 0.54 -21.32
CA GLY A 232 -0.68 0.67 -22.44
C GLY A 232 0.40 1.74 -22.23
N THR A 233 1.47 1.64 -23.02
CA THR A 233 2.47 2.70 -23.15
C THR A 233 2.05 3.69 -24.21
N ILE A 234 2.14 4.98 -23.91
CA ILE A 234 1.75 6.07 -24.78
C ILE A 234 3.01 6.86 -25.19
N PRO A 235 3.23 7.11 -26.49
CA PRO A 235 4.37 7.88 -26.92
C PRO A 235 4.23 9.34 -26.50
N VAL A 236 5.32 9.86 -25.91
CA VAL A 236 5.39 11.22 -25.40
C VAL A 236 6.68 11.88 -25.93
N ARG A 237 6.60 13.13 -26.29
CA ARG A 237 7.78 13.92 -26.68
C ARG A 237 7.76 15.29 -26.01
N PRO A 238 8.91 15.89 -25.70
CA PRO A 238 8.98 17.28 -25.29
C PRO A 238 8.41 18.20 -26.37
N ALA A 239 7.81 19.31 -25.97
CA ALA A 239 7.27 20.29 -26.93
C ALA A 239 8.34 20.84 -27.89
N ASP A 240 9.61 20.74 -27.51
CA ASP A 240 10.80 21.12 -28.32
C ASP A 240 11.19 20.05 -29.37
N GLY A 241 10.47 18.94 -29.46
CA GLY A 241 10.48 17.99 -30.55
C GLY A 241 11.28 16.69 -30.39
N LYS A 242 12.31 16.56 -29.57
CA LYS A 242 13.10 15.30 -29.39
C LYS A 242 13.81 15.28 -28.04
N PRO A 243 14.03 14.09 -27.42
CA PRO A 243 13.70 12.74 -27.90
C PRO A 243 12.23 12.36 -27.63
N SER A 244 11.69 11.43 -28.45
CA SER A 244 10.42 10.77 -28.17
C SER A 244 10.67 9.59 -27.23
N THR A 245 9.83 9.42 -26.21
CA THR A 245 9.88 8.30 -25.27
C THR A 245 8.48 7.72 -25.03
N HIS A 246 8.39 6.64 -24.27
CA HIS A 246 7.13 6.01 -23.93
C HIS A 246 6.79 6.23 -22.46
N ALA A 247 5.58 6.71 -22.19
CA ALA A 247 5.04 6.90 -20.85
C ALA A 247 4.13 5.74 -20.48
N HIS A 248 4.14 5.37 -19.20
CA HIS A 248 3.20 4.41 -18.64
C HIS A 248 1.99 5.12 -18.05
N VAL A 249 0.79 4.60 -18.31
CA VAL A 249 -0.44 5.12 -17.69
C VAL A 249 -0.50 4.69 -16.23
N GLU A 250 -0.39 5.65 -15.31
CA GLU A 250 -0.51 5.42 -13.86
C GLU A 250 -1.96 5.38 -13.41
N SER A 251 -2.73 6.37 -13.82
CA SER A 251 -4.13 6.50 -13.41
C SER A 251 -4.96 7.30 -14.40
N VAL A 252 -6.23 6.98 -14.47
CA VAL A 252 -7.25 7.72 -15.22
C VAL A 252 -8.32 8.15 -14.24
N SER A 253 -8.61 9.44 -14.16
CA SER A 253 -9.61 10.02 -13.26
C SER A 253 -10.51 11.00 -14.01
N ASP A 254 -11.71 11.20 -13.50
CA ASP A 254 -12.61 12.20 -14.06
C ASP A 254 -12.08 13.62 -13.80
N ASN A 255 -12.27 14.51 -14.78
CA ASN A 255 -11.89 15.90 -14.62
C ASN A 255 -12.96 16.65 -13.82
N PRO A 256 -12.65 17.12 -12.60
CA PRO A 256 -13.62 17.85 -11.77
C PRO A 256 -14.01 19.22 -12.36
N ALA A 257 -13.19 19.77 -13.25
CA ALA A 257 -13.41 21.07 -13.86
C ALA A 257 -14.26 21.00 -15.15
N LYS A 258 -14.34 19.83 -15.80
CA LYS A 258 -15.07 19.69 -17.06
C LYS A 258 -15.66 18.29 -17.19
N VAL A 259 -16.97 18.21 -17.15
CA VAL A 259 -17.74 16.97 -17.33
C VAL A 259 -17.52 16.42 -18.74
N GLY A 260 -17.17 15.14 -18.81
CA GLY A 260 -16.90 14.44 -20.08
C GLY A 260 -15.42 14.40 -20.49
N ASP A 261 -14.53 15.11 -19.77
CA ASP A 261 -13.09 14.97 -19.94
C ASP A 261 -12.50 14.11 -18.81
N LYS A 262 -11.43 13.40 -19.10
CA LYS A 262 -10.64 12.64 -18.12
C LYS A 262 -9.22 13.18 -18.00
N ILE A 263 -8.67 13.09 -16.79
CA ILE A 263 -7.26 13.39 -16.54
C ILE A 263 -6.51 12.07 -16.50
N ILE A 264 -5.60 11.90 -17.44
CA ILE A 264 -4.66 10.78 -17.45
C ILE A 264 -3.35 11.24 -16.85
N ARG A 265 -2.86 10.50 -15.88
CA ARG A 265 -1.52 10.70 -15.32
C ARG A 265 -0.57 9.68 -15.93
N LEU A 266 0.47 10.20 -16.57
CA LEU A 266 1.49 9.41 -17.24
C LEU A 266 2.79 9.47 -16.45
N LEU A 267 3.42 8.32 -16.23
CA LEU A 267 4.76 8.23 -15.64
C LEU A 267 5.80 8.05 -16.76
N VAL A 268 6.79 8.90 -16.74
CA VAL A 268 7.89 8.87 -17.72
C VAL A 268 9.22 8.69 -16.99
N PRO A 269 10.02 7.66 -17.34
CA PRO A 269 11.33 7.45 -16.75
C PRO A 269 12.28 8.61 -17.11
N VAL A 270 12.97 9.14 -16.09
CA VAL A 270 14.00 10.19 -16.27
C VAL A 270 15.18 9.68 -17.10
N ALA A 271 15.47 8.38 -16.99
CA ALA A 271 16.57 7.73 -17.66
C ALA A 271 16.49 7.85 -19.20
N ASP A 272 15.27 7.93 -19.74
CA ASP A 272 15.02 8.02 -21.20
C ASP A 272 15.45 9.36 -21.80
N PHE A 273 15.73 10.37 -20.97
CA PHE A 273 16.16 11.69 -21.43
C PHE A 273 17.66 11.90 -21.30
N PRO A 274 18.28 12.65 -22.22
CA PRO A 274 19.68 13.06 -22.13
C PRO A 274 19.96 13.77 -20.81
N ALA A 275 21.15 13.56 -20.25
CA ALA A 275 21.55 14.13 -18.95
C ALA A 275 21.35 15.67 -18.89
N ALA A 276 21.64 16.38 -19.98
CA ALA A 276 21.44 17.83 -20.08
C ALA A 276 19.99 18.30 -19.98
N MET A 277 19.02 17.43 -20.28
CA MET A 277 17.57 17.72 -20.19
C MET A 277 16.98 17.35 -18.84
N ARG A 278 17.54 16.38 -18.12
CA ARG A 278 16.97 15.84 -16.87
C ARG A 278 16.69 16.90 -15.81
N ALA A 279 17.56 17.89 -15.69
CA ALA A 279 17.37 19.00 -14.75
C ALA A 279 16.24 19.95 -15.14
N LYS A 280 15.87 20.01 -16.42
CA LYS A 280 14.88 20.93 -16.97
C LYS A 280 13.49 20.31 -17.14
N LEU A 281 13.33 19.00 -16.91
CA LEU A 281 12.06 18.28 -17.13
C LEU A 281 10.91 18.81 -16.24
N VAL A 282 11.22 19.34 -15.05
CA VAL A 282 10.21 19.93 -14.16
C VAL A 282 9.63 21.19 -14.80
N GLY A 283 8.31 21.24 -14.94
CA GLY A 283 7.61 22.35 -15.58
C GLY A 283 7.66 22.36 -17.11
N MET A 284 8.41 21.45 -17.75
CA MET A 284 8.44 21.32 -19.19
C MET A 284 7.10 20.75 -19.69
N LYS A 285 6.62 21.28 -20.81
CA LYS A 285 5.43 20.77 -21.49
C LYS A 285 5.81 19.62 -22.42
N PHE A 286 4.91 18.66 -22.49
CA PHE A 286 5.06 17.49 -23.35
C PHE A 286 3.87 17.37 -24.29
N GLU A 287 4.14 16.87 -25.47
CA GLU A 287 3.13 16.42 -26.42
C GLU A 287 2.93 14.93 -26.26
N VAL A 288 1.66 14.53 -26.07
CA VAL A 288 1.24 13.15 -25.88
C VAL A 288 0.44 12.72 -27.09
N LEU A 289 0.84 11.63 -27.70
CA LEU A 289 0.26 11.13 -28.94
C LEU A 289 -0.70 9.97 -28.64
N PHE A 290 -1.99 10.20 -28.81
CA PHE A 290 -3.01 9.15 -28.66
C PHE A 290 -3.41 8.60 -30.02
N PRO A 291 -3.49 7.27 -30.18
CA PRO A 291 -4.07 6.67 -31.37
C PRO A 291 -5.57 7.02 -31.45
N LEU A 292 -6.04 7.44 -32.60
CA LEU A 292 -7.47 7.51 -32.85
C LEU A 292 -8.03 6.09 -32.84
N ALA A 293 -9.06 5.87 -32.04
CA ALA A 293 -9.80 4.62 -32.10
C ALA A 293 -10.32 4.48 -33.53
N SER A 294 -9.90 3.43 -34.25
CA SER A 294 -10.49 3.09 -35.53
C SER A 294 -11.97 2.82 -35.27
N THR A 295 -12.82 3.73 -35.74
CA THR A 295 -14.26 3.48 -35.84
C THR A 295 -14.46 2.34 -36.83
N ASN A 296 -14.61 1.13 -36.29
CA ASN A 296 -15.22 0.02 -37.00
C ASN A 296 -16.74 0.12 -36.87
#